data_1e783194bb7dbb0fdcb902534b0745f1
#
_entry.id   1e783194bb7dbb0fdcb902534b0745f1
#
_cell.length_a   1.000
_cell.length_b   1.000
_cell.length_c   1.000
_cell.angle_alpha   90.00
_cell.angle_beta   90.00
_cell.angle_gamma   90.00
#
_symmetry.space_group_name_H-M   'P 1'
#
loop_
_entity.id
_entity.type
_entity.pdbx_description
1 polymer ?
#
loop_
_entity_poly.entity_id
_entity_poly.type
_entity_poly.pdbx_seq_one_letter_code
_entity_poly.pdbx_strand_id
1 'polypeptide(L)'
;GARQITELNVPGDFVDLHSLLMSPMDHGVVCLTDCKVGYCPHEALRFISQTQPHLTRLLWLETLIDAAVHRQWLAGLGRRTAFGRLAHFLCEVYLRLASVERAQGHRMELPLSQAILADVLGLSAVHVNRSVAQLRADGLVEWSGRNIRILDWNRLVRVAEFDPTYLRLGRDPV
;
A
#
# COMPACT_ATOMS: atom_id res chain seq x y z
N GLY A 1 14.51 -18.26 -5.12
CA GLY A 1 14.82 -17.46 -3.92
C GLY A 1 13.55 -16.99 -3.22
N ALA A 2 13.68 -16.39 -2.05
CA ALA A 2 12.56 -15.78 -1.37
C ALA A 2 12.05 -14.57 -2.18
N ARG A 3 10.70 -14.43 -2.25
CA ARG A 3 10.07 -13.27 -2.89
C ARG A 3 9.86 -12.17 -1.84
N GLN A 4 10.06 -10.92 -2.24
CA GLN A 4 9.66 -9.74 -1.48
C GLN A 4 8.69 -8.93 -2.33
N ILE A 5 7.56 -8.56 -1.78
CA ILE A 5 6.65 -7.57 -2.37
C ILE A 5 7.00 -6.23 -1.74
N THR A 6 7.41 -5.30 -2.57
CA THR A 6 7.91 -3.98 -2.14
C THR A 6 6.85 -2.91 -2.19
N GLU A 7 5.75 -3.17 -2.90
CA GLU A 7 4.64 -2.25 -3.07
C GLU A 7 3.33 -3.01 -3.24
N LEU A 8 2.22 -2.41 -2.81
CA LEU A 8 0.86 -2.88 -3.04
C LEU A 8 0.06 -1.73 -3.64
N ASN A 9 -0.42 -1.92 -4.86
CA ASN A 9 -1.22 -0.93 -5.56
C ASN A 9 -2.72 -1.15 -5.34
N VAL A 10 -3.47 -0.05 -5.23
CA VAL A 10 -4.93 -0.04 -5.15
C VAL A 10 -5.52 0.49 -6.46
N PRO A 11 -6.84 0.34 -6.72
CA PRO A 11 -7.45 0.89 -7.92
C PRO A 11 -7.19 2.39 -8.08
N GLY A 12 -6.68 2.80 -9.23
CA GLY A 12 -6.35 4.19 -9.55
C GLY A 12 -4.87 4.52 -9.51
N ASP A 13 -4.04 3.70 -8.87
CA ASP A 13 -2.59 3.89 -8.84
C ASP A 13 -1.97 3.70 -10.22
N PHE A 14 -0.91 4.46 -10.50
CA PHE A 14 -0.11 4.34 -11.72
C PHE A 14 1.12 3.44 -11.45
N VAL A 15 0.98 2.16 -11.70
CA VAL A 15 1.87 1.09 -11.22
C VAL A 15 3.31 1.19 -11.71
N ASP A 16 3.55 1.76 -12.91
CA ASP A 16 4.87 1.74 -13.57
C ASP A 16 5.25 3.08 -14.21
N LEU A 17 4.80 4.19 -13.63
CA LEU A 17 5.04 5.54 -14.18
C LEU A 17 6.54 5.82 -14.40
N HIS A 18 7.40 5.27 -13.54
CA HIS A 18 8.87 5.37 -13.64
C HIS A 18 9.42 4.69 -14.90
N SER A 19 8.69 3.75 -15.53
CA SER A 19 9.10 3.10 -16.78
C SER A 19 9.30 4.07 -17.96
N LEU A 20 8.67 5.25 -17.88
CA LEU A 20 8.87 6.31 -18.87
C LEU A 20 10.34 6.73 -19.01
N LEU A 21 11.09 6.69 -17.89
CA LEU A 21 12.47 7.16 -17.81
C LEU A 21 13.46 6.03 -17.51
N MET A 22 12.99 4.94 -16.88
CA MET A 22 13.79 3.79 -16.47
C MET A 22 13.45 2.57 -17.33
N SER A 23 14.32 2.18 -18.24
CA SER A 23 14.13 1.01 -19.08
C SER A 23 15.46 0.24 -19.18
N PRO A 24 15.47 -1.10 -18.99
CA PRO A 24 14.31 -1.94 -18.63
C PRO A 24 13.88 -1.77 -17.18
N MET A 25 12.64 -2.21 -16.86
CA MET A 25 12.14 -2.32 -15.49
C MET A 25 13.02 -3.31 -14.69
N ASP A 26 13.32 -2.97 -13.44
CA ASP A 26 14.16 -3.78 -12.54
C ASP A 26 13.37 -4.75 -11.66
N HIS A 27 12.05 -4.70 -11.74
CA HIS A 27 11.13 -5.56 -10.98
C HIS A 27 9.92 -5.97 -11.82
N GLY A 28 9.20 -7.00 -11.35
CA GLY A 28 7.97 -7.48 -11.99
C GLY A 28 6.74 -6.97 -11.28
N VAL A 29 5.64 -6.85 -12.04
CA VAL A 29 4.30 -6.54 -11.52
C VAL A 29 3.43 -7.79 -11.59
N VAL A 30 2.67 -8.06 -10.56
CA VAL A 30 1.75 -9.21 -10.50
C VAL A 30 0.40 -8.80 -9.95
N CYS A 31 -0.67 -9.23 -10.60
CA CYS A 31 -2.03 -9.04 -10.10
C CYS A 31 -2.29 -10.00 -8.93
N LEU A 32 -2.68 -9.47 -7.78
CA LEU A 32 -3.05 -10.26 -6.61
C LEU A 32 -4.53 -10.64 -6.59
N THR A 33 -5.33 -9.96 -7.40
CA THR A 33 -6.76 -10.19 -7.61
C THR A 33 -7.09 -10.01 -9.09
N ASP A 34 -8.28 -10.41 -9.50
CA ASP A 34 -8.80 -10.01 -10.81
C ASP A 34 -8.90 -8.49 -10.87
N CYS A 35 -8.29 -7.89 -11.88
CA CYS A 35 -8.28 -6.45 -12.07
C CYS A 35 -8.36 -6.06 -13.57
N LYS A 36 -8.77 -4.83 -13.81
CA LYS A 36 -8.67 -4.19 -15.12
C LYS A 36 -7.45 -3.30 -15.13
N VAL A 37 -6.58 -3.47 -16.11
CA VAL A 37 -5.37 -2.66 -16.29
C VAL A 37 -5.56 -1.79 -17.53
N GLY A 38 -5.37 -0.48 -17.36
CA GLY A 38 -5.28 0.47 -18.46
C GLY A 38 -3.81 0.67 -18.85
N TYR A 39 -3.53 0.75 -20.14
CA TYR A 39 -2.19 1.06 -20.64
C TYR A 39 -2.15 2.49 -21.16
N CYS A 40 -1.18 3.27 -20.70
CA CYS A 40 -0.90 4.59 -21.21
C CYS A 40 0.40 4.54 -22.04
N PRO A 41 0.35 4.79 -23.35
CA PRO A 41 1.56 4.83 -24.19
C PRO A 41 2.55 5.89 -23.71
N HIS A 42 3.86 5.61 -23.76
CA HIS A 42 4.89 6.56 -23.37
C HIS A 42 4.83 7.88 -24.17
N GLU A 43 4.38 7.83 -25.44
CA GLU A 43 4.16 9.03 -26.25
C GLU A 43 3.13 9.97 -25.64
N ALA A 44 2.04 9.41 -25.08
CA ALA A 44 1.01 10.21 -24.41
C ALA A 44 1.57 10.86 -23.13
N LEU A 45 2.37 10.13 -22.34
CA LEU A 45 3.03 10.69 -21.16
C LEU A 45 4.04 11.78 -21.53
N ARG A 46 4.83 11.60 -22.61
CA ARG A 46 5.73 12.62 -23.11
C ARG A 46 4.97 13.86 -23.58
N PHE A 47 3.87 13.69 -24.31
CA PHE A 47 3.00 14.79 -24.72
C PHE A 47 2.47 15.56 -23.52
N ILE A 48 1.95 14.87 -22.49
CA ILE A 48 1.49 15.50 -21.25
C ILE A 48 2.63 16.29 -20.61
N SER A 49 3.83 15.71 -20.49
CA SER A 49 4.96 16.37 -19.84
C SER A 49 5.44 17.63 -20.55
N GLN A 50 5.22 17.74 -21.86
CA GLN A 50 5.59 18.89 -22.69
C GLN A 50 4.52 19.96 -22.75
N THR A 51 3.24 19.59 -22.64
CA THR A 51 2.12 20.49 -22.96
C THR A 51 1.21 20.77 -21.77
N GLN A 52 1.27 19.96 -20.70
CA GLN A 52 0.35 20.01 -19.57
C GLN A 52 1.10 20.12 -18.23
N PRO A 53 1.63 21.31 -17.87
CA PRO A 53 2.48 21.44 -16.67
C PRO A 53 1.80 21.02 -15.37
N HIS A 54 0.47 21.26 -15.26
CA HIS A 54 -0.28 20.84 -14.08
C HIS A 54 -0.34 19.30 -13.96
N LEU A 55 -0.72 18.61 -15.03
CA LEU A 55 -0.74 17.14 -15.04
C LEU A 55 0.65 16.54 -14.82
N THR A 56 1.68 17.16 -15.36
CA THR A 56 3.08 16.75 -15.13
C THR A 56 3.42 16.79 -13.65
N ARG A 57 3.01 17.87 -12.93
CA ARG A 57 3.22 17.94 -11.47
C ARG A 57 2.45 16.88 -10.70
N LEU A 58 1.24 16.52 -11.14
CA LEU A 58 0.48 15.41 -10.54
C LEU A 58 1.16 14.08 -10.73
N LEU A 59 1.62 13.76 -11.93
CA LEU A 59 2.40 12.56 -12.20
C LEU A 59 3.70 12.51 -11.37
N TRP A 60 4.37 13.67 -11.23
CA TRP A 60 5.55 13.75 -10.36
C TRP A 60 5.19 13.53 -8.89
N LEU A 61 4.08 14.12 -8.41
CA LEU A 61 3.61 13.91 -7.04
C LEU A 61 3.33 12.44 -6.77
N GLU A 62 2.74 11.71 -7.72
CA GLU A 62 2.50 10.26 -7.62
C GLU A 62 3.80 9.50 -7.35
N THR A 63 4.84 9.71 -8.15
CA THR A 63 6.14 9.05 -7.91
C THR A 63 6.77 9.42 -6.55
N LEU A 64 6.50 10.61 -6.04
CA LEU A 64 6.99 11.04 -4.72
C LEU A 64 6.21 10.36 -3.58
N ILE A 65 4.91 10.11 -3.77
CA ILE A 65 4.08 9.35 -2.82
C ILE A 65 4.55 7.90 -2.79
N ASP A 66 4.75 7.25 -3.93
CA ASP A 66 5.28 5.89 -4.02
C ASP A 66 6.63 5.78 -3.30
N ALA A 67 7.53 6.70 -3.57
CA ALA A 67 8.81 6.75 -2.88
C ALA A 67 8.64 6.97 -1.37
N ALA A 68 7.62 7.69 -0.92
CA ALA A 68 7.34 7.88 0.50
C ALA A 68 6.78 6.60 1.15
N VAL A 69 5.89 5.89 0.46
CA VAL A 69 5.40 4.57 0.87
C VAL A 69 6.56 3.58 1.03
N HIS A 70 7.42 3.48 0.01
CA HIS A 70 8.61 2.62 0.07
C HIS A 70 9.52 2.95 1.27
N ARG A 71 9.76 4.24 1.56
CA ARG A 71 10.55 4.65 2.74
C ARG A 71 9.90 4.22 4.06
N GLN A 72 8.56 4.28 4.16
CA GLN A 72 7.85 3.82 5.36
C GLN A 72 7.95 2.29 5.52
N TRP A 73 7.85 1.55 4.43
CA TRP A 73 8.01 0.09 4.47
C TRP A 73 9.45 -0.29 4.85
N LEU A 74 10.45 0.36 4.25
CA LEU A 74 11.86 0.14 4.58
C LEU A 74 12.15 0.45 6.07
N ALA A 75 11.66 1.57 6.57
CA ALA A 75 11.76 1.91 8.00
C ALA A 75 11.07 0.85 8.88
N GLY A 76 9.92 0.36 8.43
CA GLY A 76 9.20 -0.74 9.08
C GLY A 76 10.02 -2.02 9.17
N LEU A 77 10.69 -2.41 8.09
CA LEU A 77 11.55 -3.59 8.05
C LEU A 77 12.70 -3.50 9.07
N GLY A 78 13.29 -2.33 9.25
CA GLY A 78 14.44 -2.13 10.13
C GLY A 78 14.10 -1.82 11.59
N ARG A 79 12.91 -1.28 11.90
CA ARG A 79 12.63 -0.69 13.23
C ARG A 79 11.37 -1.23 13.91
N ARG A 80 10.32 -1.62 13.15
CA ARG A 80 9.07 -2.08 13.74
C ARG A 80 9.11 -3.57 14.06
N THR A 81 8.44 -3.96 15.15
CA THR A 81 8.17 -5.37 15.43
C THR A 81 7.27 -5.98 14.36
N ALA A 82 7.20 -7.31 14.26
CA ALA A 82 6.28 -7.99 13.34
C ALA A 82 4.81 -7.56 13.54
N PHE A 83 4.41 -7.38 14.80
CA PHE A 83 3.09 -6.90 15.18
C PHE A 83 2.85 -5.46 14.74
N GLY A 84 3.78 -4.54 15.05
CA GLY A 84 3.70 -3.13 14.62
C GLY A 84 3.72 -2.96 13.09
N ARG A 85 4.48 -3.80 12.39
CA ARG A 85 4.56 -3.81 10.93
C ARG A 85 3.23 -4.20 10.28
N LEU A 86 2.59 -5.26 10.80
CA LEU A 86 1.26 -5.66 10.35
C LEU A 86 0.22 -4.58 10.67
N ALA A 87 0.24 -4.00 11.87
CA ALA A 87 -0.67 -2.93 12.24
C ALA A 87 -0.51 -1.70 11.32
N HIS A 88 0.73 -1.29 11.01
CA HIS A 88 1.02 -0.19 10.09
C HIS A 88 0.47 -0.47 8.68
N PHE A 89 0.74 -1.65 8.16
CA PHE A 89 0.24 -2.09 6.86
C PHE A 89 -1.30 -2.03 6.80
N LEU A 90 -2.00 -2.48 7.85
CA LEU A 90 -3.47 -2.40 7.89
C LEU A 90 -3.98 -0.97 7.90
N CYS A 91 -3.34 -0.06 8.64
CA CYS A 91 -3.70 1.36 8.64
C CYS A 91 -3.51 1.99 7.26
N GLU A 92 -2.37 1.75 6.63
CA GLU A 92 -2.04 2.28 5.30
C GLU A 92 -3.02 1.79 4.24
N VAL A 93 -3.20 0.46 4.14
CA VAL A 93 -4.07 -0.13 3.13
C VAL A 93 -5.52 0.28 3.34
N TYR A 94 -5.99 0.37 4.59
CA TYR A 94 -7.33 0.85 4.88
C TYR A 94 -7.55 2.27 4.33
N LEU A 95 -6.64 3.20 4.60
CA LEU A 95 -6.79 4.57 4.12
C LEU A 95 -6.68 4.69 2.60
N ARG A 96 -5.78 3.95 1.97
CA ARG A 96 -5.65 3.93 0.51
C ARG A 96 -6.90 3.32 -0.15
N LEU A 97 -7.45 2.24 0.40
CA LEU A 97 -8.72 1.68 -0.08
C LEU A 97 -9.90 2.62 0.17
N ALA A 98 -9.92 3.34 1.29
CA ALA A 98 -10.96 4.29 1.61
C ALA A 98 -10.95 5.50 0.66
N SER A 99 -9.78 5.98 0.23
CA SER A 99 -9.66 7.10 -0.72
C SER A 99 -10.24 6.78 -2.10
N VAL A 100 -10.35 5.50 -2.46
CA VAL A 100 -10.95 5.01 -3.72
C VAL A 100 -12.29 4.29 -3.50
N GLU A 101 -12.95 4.57 -2.37
CA GLU A 101 -14.30 4.05 -2.01
C GLU A 101 -14.37 2.51 -1.94
N ARG A 102 -13.24 1.85 -1.69
CA ARG A 102 -13.14 0.39 -1.52
C ARG A 102 -13.08 -0.05 -0.05
N ALA A 103 -13.08 0.90 0.88
CA ALA A 103 -13.21 0.67 2.32
C ALA A 103 -14.08 1.75 2.93
N GLN A 104 -14.88 1.41 3.94
CA GLN A 104 -15.76 2.35 4.65
C GLN A 104 -16.07 1.85 6.05
N GLY A 105 -16.28 2.78 7.00
CA GLY A 105 -16.71 2.43 8.36
C GLY A 105 -15.74 1.47 9.06
N HIS A 106 -14.45 1.66 8.86
CA HIS A 106 -13.37 0.79 9.37
C HIS A 106 -13.47 -0.67 8.91
N ARG A 107 -14.08 -0.90 7.73
CA ARG A 107 -14.17 -2.22 7.10
C ARG A 107 -13.49 -2.20 5.76
N MET A 108 -12.75 -3.26 5.45
CA MET A 108 -12.13 -3.47 4.16
C MET A 108 -12.11 -4.95 3.79
N GLU A 109 -12.05 -5.22 2.50
CA GLU A 109 -11.72 -6.54 1.99
C GLU A 109 -10.23 -6.56 1.62
N LEU A 110 -9.50 -7.52 2.19
CA LEU A 110 -8.08 -7.72 1.91
C LEU A 110 -7.87 -9.16 1.43
N PRO A 111 -7.94 -9.42 0.12
CA PRO A 111 -7.88 -10.77 -0.45
C PRO A 111 -6.44 -11.30 -0.57
N LEU A 112 -5.64 -11.12 0.48
CA LEU A 112 -4.26 -11.58 0.54
C LEU A 112 -4.16 -12.87 1.37
N SER A 113 -3.47 -13.85 0.82
CA SER A 113 -3.08 -15.03 1.60
C SER A 113 -2.01 -14.68 2.63
N GLN A 114 -1.88 -15.52 3.65
CA GLN A 114 -0.82 -15.35 4.66
C GLN A 114 0.59 -15.41 4.06
N ALA A 115 0.78 -16.17 2.99
CA ALA A 115 2.04 -16.22 2.26
C ALA A 115 2.34 -14.89 1.58
N ILE A 116 1.34 -14.28 0.92
CA ILE A 116 1.48 -12.94 0.32
C ILE A 116 1.73 -11.88 1.39
N LEU A 117 1.03 -11.94 2.52
CA LEU A 117 1.29 -11.04 3.65
C LEU A 117 2.72 -11.21 4.21
N ALA A 118 3.22 -12.43 4.26
CA ALA A 118 4.60 -12.70 4.66
C ALA A 118 5.60 -12.05 3.69
N ASP A 119 5.37 -12.18 2.36
CA ASP A 119 6.17 -11.55 1.33
C ASP A 119 6.12 -10.02 1.37
N VAL A 120 4.94 -9.44 1.68
CA VAL A 120 4.76 -7.97 1.85
C VAL A 120 5.48 -7.47 3.09
N LEU A 121 5.32 -8.17 4.20
CA LEU A 121 5.83 -7.72 5.50
C LEU A 121 7.29 -8.11 5.76
N GLY A 122 7.93 -8.90 4.89
CA GLY A 122 9.26 -9.45 5.13
C GLY A 122 9.29 -10.32 6.39
N LEU A 123 8.26 -11.15 6.58
CA LEU A 123 8.08 -12.01 7.74
C LEU A 123 7.92 -13.47 7.31
N SER A 124 8.13 -14.40 8.25
CA SER A 124 7.66 -15.78 8.03
C SER A 124 6.15 -15.89 8.25
N ALA A 125 5.50 -16.87 7.62
CA ALA A 125 4.08 -17.15 7.82
C ALA A 125 3.72 -17.36 9.30
N VAL A 126 4.61 -17.95 10.10
CA VAL A 126 4.45 -18.14 11.55
C VAL A 126 4.35 -16.80 12.27
N HIS A 127 5.21 -15.83 11.93
CA HIS A 127 5.17 -14.48 12.52
C HIS A 127 3.91 -13.72 12.10
N VAL A 128 3.48 -13.84 10.84
CA VAL A 128 2.23 -13.25 10.37
C VAL A 128 1.05 -13.81 11.17
N ASN A 129 0.94 -15.14 11.29
CA ASN A 129 -0.12 -15.79 12.05
C ASN A 129 -0.18 -15.34 13.50
N ARG A 130 0.97 -15.27 14.17
CA ARG A 130 1.07 -14.79 15.54
C ARG A 130 0.62 -13.34 15.67
N SER A 131 1.04 -12.47 14.76
CA SER A 131 0.66 -11.06 14.76
C SER A 131 -0.84 -10.87 14.50
N VAL A 132 -1.44 -11.62 13.58
CA VAL A 132 -2.89 -11.61 13.35
C VAL A 132 -3.65 -12.07 14.60
N ALA A 133 -3.21 -13.18 15.22
CA ALA A 133 -3.85 -13.69 16.44
C ALA A 133 -3.77 -12.66 17.58
N GLN A 134 -2.65 -11.97 17.73
CA GLN A 134 -2.47 -10.93 18.73
C GLN A 134 -3.36 -9.71 18.46
N LEU A 135 -3.45 -9.21 17.20
CA LEU A 135 -4.37 -8.11 16.86
C LEU A 135 -5.82 -8.42 17.22
N ARG A 136 -6.24 -9.68 17.03
CA ARG A 136 -7.57 -10.15 17.38
C ARG A 136 -7.75 -10.24 18.92
N ALA A 137 -6.80 -10.84 19.61
CA ALA A 137 -6.83 -10.99 21.07
C ALA A 137 -6.86 -9.65 21.79
N ASP A 138 -6.14 -8.65 21.25
CA ASP A 138 -6.09 -7.29 21.77
C ASP A 138 -7.36 -6.48 21.43
N GLY A 139 -8.32 -7.06 20.69
CA GLY A 139 -9.53 -6.38 20.27
C GLY A 139 -9.30 -5.21 19.29
N LEU A 140 -8.20 -5.24 18.54
CA LEU A 140 -7.89 -4.20 17.57
C LEU A 140 -8.58 -4.43 16.23
N VAL A 141 -8.73 -5.70 15.84
CA VAL A 141 -9.38 -6.10 14.60
C VAL A 141 -10.23 -7.36 14.76
N GLU A 142 -11.30 -7.43 13.99
CA GLU A 142 -11.94 -8.68 13.58
C GLU A 142 -11.42 -9.02 12.18
N TRP A 143 -10.93 -10.25 12.01
CA TRP A 143 -10.42 -10.70 10.71
C TRP A 143 -10.95 -12.09 10.40
N SER A 144 -11.81 -12.21 9.41
CA SER A 144 -12.41 -13.47 8.96
C SER A 144 -12.30 -13.60 7.46
N GLY A 145 -11.56 -14.61 6.99
CA GLY A 145 -11.29 -14.79 5.57
C GLY A 145 -10.61 -13.56 4.96
N ARG A 146 -11.30 -12.93 4.03
CA ARG A 146 -10.84 -11.70 3.36
C ARG A 146 -11.30 -10.41 4.05
N ASN A 147 -12.28 -10.52 4.97
CA ASN A 147 -12.91 -9.37 5.59
C ASN A 147 -12.17 -8.95 6.86
N ILE A 148 -11.83 -7.69 6.94
CA ILE A 148 -11.20 -7.06 8.10
C ILE A 148 -12.09 -5.92 8.56
N ARG A 149 -12.34 -5.88 9.88
CA ARG A 149 -12.96 -4.76 10.56
C ARG A 149 -12.01 -4.27 11.64
N ILE A 150 -11.63 -3.02 11.57
CA ILE A 150 -10.84 -2.36 12.61
C ILE A 150 -11.81 -1.94 13.72
N LEU A 151 -11.59 -2.45 14.93
CA LEU A 151 -12.46 -2.21 16.09
C LEU A 151 -12.06 -0.94 16.84
N ASP A 152 -10.76 -0.69 16.95
CA ASP A 152 -10.21 0.50 17.61
C ASP A 152 -9.13 1.14 16.74
N TRP A 153 -9.56 2.08 15.90
CA TRP A 153 -8.67 2.82 15.01
C TRP A 153 -7.56 3.57 15.74
N ASN A 154 -7.92 4.31 16.78
CA ASN A 154 -6.96 5.15 17.49
C ASN A 154 -5.89 4.31 18.19
N ARG A 155 -6.25 3.17 18.74
CA ARG A 155 -5.29 2.25 19.34
C ARG A 155 -4.45 1.55 18.30
N LEU A 156 -5.03 1.15 17.16
CA LEU A 156 -4.29 0.55 16.05
C LEU A 156 -3.23 1.51 15.51
N VAL A 157 -3.58 2.78 15.28
CA VAL A 157 -2.66 3.85 14.82
C VAL A 157 -1.49 4.01 15.79
N ARG A 158 -1.75 4.03 17.11
CA ARG A 158 -0.69 4.13 18.13
C ARG A 158 0.26 2.93 18.10
N VAL A 159 -0.28 1.72 18.01
CA VAL A 159 0.51 0.47 17.95
C VAL A 159 1.32 0.40 16.65
N ALA A 160 0.76 0.89 15.57
CA ALA A 160 1.37 0.96 14.25
C ALA A 160 2.45 2.05 14.14
N GLU A 161 2.50 3.01 15.07
CA GLU A 161 3.26 4.26 14.92
C GLU A 161 2.96 4.91 13.55
N PHE A 162 1.65 4.98 13.22
CA PHE A 162 1.21 5.35 11.89
C PHE A 162 0.87 6.84 11.81
N ASP A 163 1.51 7.53 10.87
CA ASP A 163 1.21 8.90 10.46
C ASP A 163 0.84 8.90 8.97
N PRO A 164 -0.40 9.23 8.60
CA PRO A 164 -0.86 9.19 7.21
C PRO A 164 -0.32 10.32 6.34
N THR A 165 0.44 11.25 6.88
CA THR A 165 0.89 12.48 6.17
C THR A 165 1.60 12.19 4.86
N TYR A 166 2.33 11.07 4.78
CA TYR A 166 3.05 10.67 3.57
C TYR A 166 2.14 10.21 2.43
N LEU A 167 0.91 9.77 2.72
CA LEU A 167 -0.06 9.33 1.72
C LEU A 167 -0.73 10.49 0.97
N ARG A 168 -0.64 11.71 1.49
CA ARG A 168 -1.20 12.92 0.88
C ARG A 168 -2.71 12.87 0.57
N LEU A 169 -3.45 12.00 1.20
CA LEU A 169 -4.89 11.82 1.00
C LEU A 169 -5.66 13.12 1.35
N GLY A 170 -6.56 13.54 0.46
CA GLY A 170 -7.44 14.70 0.68
C GLY A 170 -6.74 16.07 0.65
N ARG A 171 -5.52 16.19 0.14
CA ARG A 171 -4.85 17.49 -0.10
C ARG A 171 -4.91 17.81 -1.57
N ASP A 172 -5.34 19.05 -1.88
CA ASP A 172 -5.25 19.56 -3.25
C ASP A 172 -3.77 19.55 -3.68
N PRO A 173 -3.48 18.99 -4.86
CA PRO A 173 -2.13 19.03 -5.41
C PRO A 173 -1.75 20.48 -5.70
N VAL A 174 -0.55 20.84 -5.34
CA VAL A 174 0.01 22.20 -5.50
C VAL A 174 0.25 22.55 -6.97
#